data_428d4211f522d0c2550a708b80d61547
#
_entry.id   428d4211f522d0c2550a708b80d61547
#
_cell.length_a   1.000
_cell.length_b   1.000
_cell.length_c   1.000
_cell.angle_alpha   90.00
_cell.angle_beta   90.00
_cell.angle_gamma   90.00
#
_symmetry.space_group_name_H-M   'P 1'
#
loop_
_entity.id
_entity.type
_entity.pdbx_description
1 polymer ?
#
loop_
_entity_poly.entity_id
_entity_poly.type
_entity_poly.pdbx_seq_one_letter_code
_entity_poly.pdbx_strand_id
1 'polypeptide(L)'
;DPPSLQVRPIDASAEGLRWPLAGDTDLSVEVAVNAQARASIQGALALADGAGKLGYALEGLPLSWFNPNFPPELKARITDGALQVKGEVGLAEFAPTQITADGAIKDFAGQVEGEESSITTWETVRWQVLSVDLEQRQISLQQFSIDDYSGRLHIREDGSINTQNVWQEQVGDEAEELAEDLDLDDPWKVDIPAIRVTDSQIDFMDESLPIHFRTVIGDLNGEVL
;
A
#
# COMPACT_ATOMS: atom_id res chain seq x y z
N ASP A 1 6.32 -17.57 -15.80
CA ASP A 1 7.40 -16.58 -16.04
C ASP A 1 6.97 -15.26 -15.40
N PRO A 2 7.84 -14.59 -14.65
CA PRO A 2 7.52 -13.27 -14.11
C PRO A 2 7.21 -12.31 -15.28
N PRO A 3 6.24 -11.41 -15.11
CA PRO A 3 5.91 -10.45 -16.16
C PRO A 3 7.13 -9.60 -16.49
N SER A 4 7.47 -9.50 -17.76
CA SER A 4 8.56 -8.61 -18.20
C SER A 4 8.16 -7.17 -17.97
N LEU A 5 8.89 -6.43 -17.13
CA LEU A 5 8.68 -5.01 -16.92
C LEU A 5 9.36 -4.22 -18.06
N GLN A 6 8.57 -3.47 -18.80
CA GLN A 6 9.07 -2.54 -19.81
C GLN A 6 8.98 -1.11 -19.26
N VAL A 7 10.12 -0.47 -19.05
CA VAL A 7 10.20 0.92 -18.57
C VAL A 7 10.54 1.81 -19.77
N ARG A 8 9.56 2.47 -20.32
CA ARG A 8 9.68 3.46 -21.41
C ARG A 8 8.35 4.19 -21.70
N PRO A 9 8.39 5.47 -22.15
CA PRO A 9 9.63 6.25 -22.23
C PRO A 9 10.25 6.54 -20.87
N ILE A 10 11.50 7.01 -20.86
CA ILE A 10 12.15 7.65 -19.72
C ILE A 10 12.52 9.03 -20.18
N ASP A 11 11.91 10.04 -19.59
CA ASP A 11 12.21 11.44 -19.82
C ASP A 11 12.88 12.01 -18.57
N ALA A 12 14.05 12.60 -18.72
CA ALA A 12 14.79 13.18 -17.61
C ALA A 12 15.42 14.52 -18.01
N SER A 13 15.32 15.50 -17.13
CA SER A 13 15.96 16.81 -17.31
C SER A 13 16.60 17.29 -16.01
N ALA A 14 17.65 18.10 -16.16
CA ALA A 14 18.30 18.82 -15.07
C ALA A 14 18.60 20.23 -15.56
N GLU A 15 18.06 21.24 -14.92
CA GLU A 15 18.21 22.64 -15.26
C GLU A 15 18.91 23.39 -14.14
N GLY A 16 19.62 24.48 -14.48
CA GLY A 16 20.33 25.30 -13.50
C GLY A 16 21.67 24.75 -13.02
N LEU A 17 22.14 23.63 -13.59
CA LEU A 17 23.45 23.05 -13.24
C LEU A 17 24.60 24.03 -13.51
N ARG A 18 25.42 24.27 -12.49
CA ARG A 18 26.58 25.21 -12.58
C ARG A 18 27.85 24.53 -12.09
N TRP A 19 28.97 25.00 -12.61
CA TRP A 19 30.29 24.57 -12.14
C TRP A 19 31.14 25.79 -11.71
N PRO A 20 31.74 25.80 -10.49
CA PRO A 20 31.54 24.79 -9.41
C PRO A 20 30.11 24.73 -8.95
N LEU A 21 29.71 23.56 -8.35
CA LEU A 21 28.34 23.34 -7.90
C LEU A 21 27.89 24.43 -6.93
N ALA A 22 26.87 25.16 -7.29
CA ALA A 22 26.33 26.28 -6.49
C ALA A 22 24.86 26.52 -6.86
N GLY A 23 24.02 26.74 -5.84
CA GLY A 23 22.59 26.97 -5.99
C GLY A 23 21.83 25.67 -6.28
N ASP A 24 20.55 25.83 -6.55
CA ASP A 24 19.64 24.74 -6.79
C ASP A 24 19.68 24.27 -8.24
N THR A 25 19.53 22.99 -8.44
CA THR A 25 19.33 22.34 -9.74
C THR A 25 17.94 21.79 -9.77
N ASP A 26 17.13 22.20 -10.75
CA ASP A 26 15.80 21.66 -10.97
C ASP A 26 15.91 20.30 -11.67
N LEU A 27 15.35 19.28 -11.07
CA LEU A 27 15.33 17.91 -11.56
C LEU A 27 13.92 17.51 -11.95
N SER A 28 13.78 16.81 -13.06
CA SER A 28 12.53 16.17 -13.45
C SER A 28 12.83 14.83 -14.10
N VAL A 29 12.14 13.81 -13.64
CA VAL A 29 12.17 12.45 -14.22
C VAL A 29 10.75 11.95 -14.34
N GLU A 30 10.39 11.47 -15.52
CA GLU A 30 9.12 10.80 -15.77
C GLU A 30 9.36 9.46 -16.45
N VAL A 31 8.68 8.41 -15.98
CA VAL A 31 8.78 7.07 -16.54
C VAL A 31 7.41 6.44 -16.69
N ALA A 32 7.20 5.69 -17.76
CA ALA A 32 6.04 4.83 -17.91
C ALA A 32 6.48 3.37 -17.81
N VAL A 33 5.66 2.56 -17.12
CA VAL A 33 5.90 1.12 -16.92
C VAL A 33 4.76 0.34 -17.55
N ASN A 34 5.08 -0.52 -18.51
CA ASN A 34 4.13 -1.36 -19.27
C ASN A 34 2.94 -0.56 -19.87
N ALA A 35 3.10 0.76 -20.11
CA ALA A 35 2.05 1.68 -20.54
C ALA A 35 0.81 1.74 -19.60
N GLN A 36 0.89 1.18 -18.41
CA GLN A 36 -0.19 1.14 -17.42
C GLN A 36 0.11 2.05 -16.23
N ALA A 37 1.33 1.99 -15.69
CA ALA A 37 1.75 2.82 -14.57
C ALA A 37 2.63 3.97 -15.04
N ARG A 38 2.57 5.10 -14.33
CA ARG A 38 3.46 6.24 -14.50
C ARG A 38 4.08 6.59 -13.17
N ALA A 39 5.37 6.90 -13.19
CA ALA A 39 6.06 7.44 -12.03
C ALA A 39 6.78 8.72 -12.43
N SER A 40 6.75 9.72 -11.56
CA SER A 40 7.46 10.98 -11.75
C SER A 40 8.14 11.42 -10.46
N ILE A 41 9.27 12.09 -10.63
CA ILE A 41 9.99 12.79 -9.57
C ILE A 41 10.35 14.17 -10.13
N GLN A 42 10.08 15.22 -9.36
CA GLN A 42 10.40 16.58 -9.73
C GLN A 42 10.71 17.44 -8.50
N GLY A 43 11.61 18.39 -8.65
CA GLY A 43 11.91 19.34 -7.58
C GLY A 43 13.30 19.93 -7.70
N ALA A 44 13.69 20.70 -6.70
CA ALA A 44 14.96 21.38 -6.65
C ALA A 44 15.90 20.78 -5.61
N LEU A 45 17.15 20.59 -6.00
CA LEU A 45 18.20 20.02 -5.15
C LEU A 45 19.48 20.85 -5.24
N ALA A 46 19.99 21.28 -4.10
CA ALA A 46 21.31 21.89 -4.01
C ALA A 46 22.37 20.77 -4.08
N LEU A 47 22.99 20.59 -5.25
CA LEU A 47 23.95 19.50 -5.48
C LEU A 47 25.25 19.64 -4.69
N ALA A 48 25.52 20.83 -4.10
CA ALA A 48 26.72 21.08 -3.30
C ALA A 48 26.65 20.44 -1.92
N ASP A 49 25.46 20.39 -1.33
CA ASP A 49 25.22 19.91 0.06
C ASP A 49 24.11 18.86 0.14
N GLY A 50 23.44 18.57 -0.97
CA GLY A 50 22.39 17.56 -1.02
C GLY A 50 21.10 17.95 -0.31
N ALA A 51 20.87 19.25 -0.06
CA ALA A 51 19.63 19.73 0.54
C ALA A 51 18.60 20.05 -0.56
N GLY A 52 17.32 19.75 -0.30
CA GLY A 52 16.27 20.06 -1.24
C GLY A 52 14.96 19.35 -0.95
N LYS A 53 14.03 19.47 -1.90
CA LYS A 53 12.72 18.83 -1.86
C LYS A 53 12.39 18.26 -3.21
N LEU A 54 11.98 17.00 -3.22
CA LEU A 54 11.56 16.28 -4.40
C LEU A 54 10.13 15.81 -4.24
N GLY A 55 9.23 16.32 -5.08
CA GLY A 55 7.89 15.77 -5.22
C GLY A 55 7.94 14.49 -6.03
N TYR A 56 7.15 13.51 -5.65
CA TYR A 56 6.99 12.26 -6.38
C TYR A 56 5.53 11.93 -6.62
N ALA A 57 5.25 11.21 -7.70
CA ALA A 57 3.95 10.64 -7.97
C ALA A 57 4.09 9.26 -8.62
N LEU A 58 3.19 8.38 -8.28
CA LEU A 58 3.00 7.07 -8.89
C LEU A 58 1.52 6.91 -9.19
N GLU A 59 1.19 6.61 -10.42
CA GLU A 59 -0.19 6.50 -10.89
C GLU A 59 -0.44 5.16 -11.57
N GLY A 60 -1.54 4.52 -11.23
CA GLY A 60 -2.07 3.36 -11.92
C GLY A 60 -1.20 2.11 -11.82
N LEU A 61 -0.43 1.92 -10.72
CA LEU A 61 0.38 0.73 -10.53
C LEU A 61 -0.52 -0.47 -10.21
N PRO A 62 -0.61 -1.49 -11.10
CA PRO A 62 -1.42 -2.67 -10.85
C PRO A 62 -0.87 -3.48 -9.68
N LEU A 63 -1.69 -3.72 -8.66
CA LEU A 63 -1.28 -4.49 -7.49
C LEU A 63 -1.05 -5.97 -7.81
N SER A 64 -1.68 -6.50 -8.84
CA SER A 64 -1.47 -7.88 -9.30
C SER A 64 -0.02 -8.17 -9.73
N TRP A 65 0.79 -7.14 -10.04
CA TRP A 65 2.20 -7.30 -10.37
C TRP A 65 3.05 -7.78 -9.17
N PHE A 66 2.54 -7.63 -7.96
CA PHE A 66 3.22 -8.09 -6.75
C PHE A 66 3.01 -9.57 -6.45
N ASN A 67 2.01 -10.23 -7.06
CA ASN A 67 1.73 -11.64 -6.82
C ASN A 67 2.96 -12.58 -6.93
N PRO A 68 3.88 -12.41 -7.93
CA PRO A 68 5.07 -13.26 -8.01
C PRO A 68 6.06 -13.11 -6.86
N ASN A 69 5.92 -12.04 -6.08
CA ASN A 69 6.79 -11.72 -4.93
C ASN A 69 6.19 -12.18 -3.60
N PHE A 70 4.96 -12.70 -3.63
CA PHE A 70 4.33 -13.22 -2.43
C PHE A 70 5.04 -14.51 -1.98
N PRO A 71 5.17 -14.72 -0.68
CA PRO A 71 5.73 -15.97 -0.17
C PRO A 71 4.84 -17.15 -0.60
N PRO A 72 5.43 -18.32 -0.90
CA PRO A 72 4.68 -19.48 -1.38
C PRO A 72 3.66 -20.01 -0.36
N GLU A 73 3.82 -19.66 0.91
CA GLU A 73 2.90 -19.97 2.01
C GLU A 73 1.60 -19.16 1.93
N LEU A 74 1.63 -18.00 1.27
CA LEU A 74 0.44 -17.17 1.07
C LEU A 74 -0.40 -17.72 -0.08
N LYS A 75 -1.50 -18.36 0.25
CA LYS A 75 -2.46 -18.91 -0.71
C LYS A 75 -3.51 -17.89 -1.15
N ALA A 76 -3.09 -16.66 -1.29
CA ALA A 76 -3.93 -15.57 -1.77
C ALA A 76 -3.26 -14.86 -2.94
N ARG A 77 -4.07 -14.28 -3.80
CA ARG A 77 -3.61 -13.45 -4.92
C ARG A 77 -4.46 -12.21 -5.07
N ILE A 78 -3.84 -11.15 -5.52
CA ILE A 78 -4.54 -9.94 -5.95
C ILE A 78 -4.98 -10.13 -7.39
N THR A 79 -6.27 -10.08 -7.65
CA THR A 79 -6.84 -10.24 -9.00
C THR A 79 -7.08 -8.90 -9.67
N ASP A 80 -7.32 -7.84 -8.89
CA ASP A 80 -7.49 -6.47 -9.37
C ASP A 80 -7.00 -5.47 -8.32
N GLY A 81 -6.82 -4.22 -8.72
CA GLY A 81 -6.43 -3.13 -7.85
C GLY A 81 -5.32 -2.28 -8.45
N ALA A 82 -5.45 -0.97 -8.29
CA ALA A 82 -4.48 0.00 -8.75
C ALA A 82 -4.05 0.94 -7.62
N LEU A 83 -2.73 1.03 -7.41
CA LEU A 83 -2.13 1.95 -6.47
C LEU A 83 -1.85 3.29 -7.15
N GLN A 84 -2.22 4.37 -6.48
CA GLN A 84 -1.77 5.72 -6.75
C GLN A 84 -1.26 6.37 -5.47
N VAL A 85 -0.11 7.03 -5.56
CA VAL A 85 0.49 7.75 -4.45
C VAL A 85 1.23 8.97 -4.96
N LYS A 86 1.18 10.06 -4.21
CA LYS A 86 1.95 11.27 -4.45
C LYS A 86 2.41 11.87 -3.12
N GLY A 87 3.51 12.58 -3.16
CA GLY A 87 4.04 13.19 -1.95
C GLY A 87 5.31 13.97 -2.21
N GLU A 88 6.01 14.25 -1.14
CA GLU A 88 7.26 15.00 -1.16
C GLU A 88 8.29 14.33 -0.24
N VAL A 89 9.54 14.33 -0.65
CA VAL A 89 10.68 13.91 0.16
C VAL A 89 11.56 15.14 0.40
N GLY A 90 11.75 15.48 1.67
CA GLY A 90 12.77 16.44 2.12
C GLY A 90 14.12 15.75 2.25
N LEU A 91 15.15 16.39 1.73
CA LEU A 91 16.53 15.88 1.72
C LEU A 91 17.46 16.85 2.45
N ALA A 92 18.39 16.30 3.23
CA ALA A 92 19.55 16.98 3.75
C ALA A 92 20.77 16.04 3.61
N GLU A 93 21.89 16.54 3.11
CA GLU A 93 23.11 15.75 2.88
C GLU A 93 22.86 14.49 2.01
N PHE A 94 21.97 14.62 1.00
CA PHE A 94 21.49 13.52 0.14
C PHE A 94 20.72 12.40 0.88
N ALA A 95 20.39 12.60 2.15
CA ALA A 95 19.59 11.66 2.93
C ALA A 95 18.16 12.16 3.11
N PRO A 96 17.14 11.30 3.08
CA PRO A 96 15.77 11.69 3.37
C PRO A 96 15.63 12.07 4.86
N THR A 97 14.97 13.19 5.12
CA THR A 97 14.66 13.67 6.49
C THR A 97 13.18 13.59 6.79
N GLN A 98 12.36 13.90 5.81
CA GLN A 98 10.90 13.86 5.92
C GLN A 98 10.29 13.32 4.62
N ILE A 99 9.26 12.49 4.77
CA ILE A 99 8.47 11.96 3.66
C ILE A 99 7.00 12.25 3.93
N THR A 100 6.30 12.80 2.94
CA THR A 100 4.84 12.93 2.99
C THR A 100 4.21 12.13 1.87
N ALA A 101 3.01 11.60 2.09
CA ALA A 101 2.28 10.83 1.08
C ALA A 101 0.77 10.97 1.22
N ASP A 102 0.11 11.28 0.10
CA ASP A 102 -1.30 11.02 -0.12
C ASP A 102 -1.44 9.85 -1.08
N GLY A 103 -2.39 8.98 -0.86
CA GLY A 103 -2.54 7.84 -1.76
C GLY A 103 -3.89 7.18 -1.68
N ALA A 104 -4.13 6.29 -2.65
CA ALA A 104 -5.29 5.43 -2.68
C ALA A 104 -4.99 4.11 -3.39
N ILE A 105 -5.70 3.07 -2.98
CA ILE A 105 -5.83 1.82 -3.71
C ILE A 105 -7.28 1.77 -4.20
N LYS A 106 -7.46 1.62 -5.51
CA LYS A 106 -8.77 1.58 -6.16
C LYS A 106 -9.07 0.21 -6.71
N ASP A 107 -10.35 -0.14 -6.76
CA ASP A 107 -10.90 -1.32 -7.43
C ASP A 107 -10.19 -2.62 -7.01
N PHE A 108 -9.92 -2.76 -5.72
CA PHE A 108 -9.18 -3.93 -5.22
C PHE A 108 -10.04 -5.18 -5.20
N ALA A 109 -9.43 -6.30 -5.59
CA ALA A 109 -10.01 -7.62 -5.43
C ALA A 109 -8.94 -8.64 -5.01
N GLY A 110 -9.19 -9.30 -3.87
CA GLY A 110 -8.37 -10.38 -3.34
C GLY A 110 -9.09 -11.72 -3.41
N GLN A 111 -8.40 -12.76 -3.86
CA GLN A 111 -8.92 -14.12 -4.00
C GLN A 111 -8.02 -15.11 -3.27
N VAL A 112 -8.60 -16.08 -2.59
CA VAL A 112 -7.87 -17.20 -1.98
C VAL A 112 -7.86 -18.38 -2.94
N GLU A 113 -6.79 -19.16 -2.94
CA GLU A 113 -6.66 -20.35 -3.76
C GLU A 113 -7.76 -21.37 -3.43
N GLY A 114 -8.42 -21.89 -4.47
CA GLY A 114 -9.57 -22.81 -4.32
C GLY A 114 -10.93 -22.12 -4.21
N GLU A 115 -10.98 -20.79 -4.09
CA GLU A 115 -12.22 -20.02 -4.16
C GLU A 115 -12.46 -19.51 -5.59
N GLU A 116 -13.71 -19.63 -6.09
CA GLU A 116 -14.07 -19.16 -7.44
C GLU A 116 -14.24 -17.63 -7.51
N SER A 117 -14.49 -16.99 -6.37
CA SER A 117 -14.79 -15.55 -6.28
C SER A 117 -13.88 -14.86 -5.26
N SER A 118 -13.78 -13.54 -5.40
CA SER A 118 -13.05 -12.71 -4.45
C SER A 118 -13.63 -12.85 -3.04
N ILE A 119 -12.75 -12.96 -2.05
CA ILE A 119 -13.12 -13.00 -0.63
C ILE A 119 -13.14 -11.60 -0.01
N THR A 120 -12.45 -10.66 -0.63
CA THR A 120 -12.41 -9.25 -0.21
C THR A 120 -12.30 -8.35 -1.42
N THR A 121 -13.09 -7.29 -1.41
CA THR A 121 -13.05 -6.22 -2.42
C THR A 121 -13.28 -4.87 -1.74
N TRP A 122 -12.84 -3.80 -2.37
CA TRP A 122 -13.24 -2.43 -2.05
C TRP A 122 -13.14 -1.55 -3.29
N GLU A 123 -13.95 -0.49 -3.32
CA GLU A 123 -13.86 0.51 -4.39
C GLU A 123 -12.63 1.40 -4.15
N THR A 124 -12.49 1.93 -2.93
CA THR A 124 -11.36 2.81 -2.61
C THR A 124 -10.92 2.66 -1.16
N VAL A 125 -9.63 2.42 -0.96
CA VAL A 125 -8.92 2.70 0.30
C VAL A 125 -8.09 3.94 0.08
N ARG A 126 -8.22 4.96 0.93
CA ARG A 126 -7.52 6.24 0.80
C ARG A 126 -6.86 6.64 2.10
N TRP A 127 -5.67 7.22 1.98
CA TRP A 127 -4.99 7.89 3.06
C TRP A 127 -4.57 9.28 2.62
N GLN A 128 -4.58 10.23 3.57
CA GLN A 128 -4.18 11.61 3.34
C GLN A 128 -3.25 12.09 4.45
N VAL A 129 -2.27 12.85 4.03
CA VAL A 129 -1.25 13.45 4.89
C VAL A 129 -0.59 12.39 5.79
N LEU A 130 -0.15 11.27 5.18
CA LEU A 130 0.84 10.43 5.82
C LEU A 130 2.16 11.22 5.87
N SER A 131 2.72 11.39 7.05
CA SER A 131 4.01 12.05 7.27
C SER A 131 4.93 11.14 8.06
N VAL A 132 6.13 10.95 7.55
CA VAL A 132 7.22 10.21 8.20
C VAL A 132 8.37 11.18 8.44
N ASP A 133 8.62 11.49 9.71
CA ASP A 133 9.79 12.25 10.14
C ASP A 133 10.86 11.26 10.59
N LEU A 134 11.94 11.17 9.80
CA LEU A 134 13.00 10.19 10.03
C LEU A 134 13.95 10.63 11.15
N GLU A 135 14.06 11.94 11.42
CA GLU A 135 14.89 12.46 12.49
C GLU A 135 14.23 12.29 13.85
N GLN A 136 12.91 12.53 13.93
CA GLN A 136 12.13 12.41 15.16
C GLN A 136 11.55 11.00 15.34
N ARG A 137 11.72 10.12 14.38
CA ARG A 137 11.12 8.77 14.33
C ARG A 137 9.62 8.82 14.60
N GLN A 138 8.95 9.68 13.85
CA GLN A 138 7.51 9.88 13.98
C GLN A 138 6.78 9.56 12.68
N ILE A 139 5.71 8.77 12.78
CA ILE A 139 4.75 8.52 11.71
C ILE A 139 3.42 9.13 12.15
N SER A 140 2.85 9.97 11.31
CA SER A 140 1.50 10.51 11.53
C SER A 140 0.67 10.38 10.27
N LEU A 141 -0.60 10.09 10.46
CA LEU A 141 -1.59 9.98 9.41
C LEU A 141 -2.79 10.86 9.82
N GLN A 142 -3.29 11.71 8.93
CA GLN A 142 -4.41 12.59 9.29
C GLN A 142 -5.76 11.99 8.94
N GLN A 143 -5.84 11.21 7.86
CA GLN A 143 -7.09 10.62 7.42
C GLN A 143 -6.86 9.25 6.78
N PHE A 144 -7.73 8.30 7.14
CA PHE A 144 -7.81 6.99 6.51
C PHE A 144 -9.27 6.61 6.29
N SER A 145 -9.61 6.17 5.08
CA SER A 145 -10.96 5.74 4.76
C SER A 145 -10.96 4.48 3.88
N ILE A 146 -12.02 3.70 4.06
CA ILE A 146 -12.34 2.51 3.25
C ILE A 146 -13.77 2.69 2.76
N ASP A 147 -13.94 2.72 1.45
CA ASP A 147 -15.22 2.92 0.78
C ASP A 147 -15.60 1.65 0.02
N ASP A 148 -16.87 1.23 0.16
CA ASP A 148 -17.48 0.07 -0.50
C ASP A 148 -16.68 -1.23 -0.30
N TYR A 149 -16.31 -1.49 0.97
CA TYR A 149 -15.69 -2.76 1.33
C TYR A 149 -16.72 -3.89 1.30
N SER A 150 -16.36 -4.99 0.65
CA SER A 150 -17.13 -6.24 0.69
C SER A 150 -16.22 -7.39 1.11
N GLY A 151 -16.53 -7.96 2.26
CA GLY A 151 -15.87 -9.17 2.78
C GLY A 151 -16.79 -10.38 2.70
N ARG A 152 -16.23 -11.56 2.41
CA ARG A 152 -16.95 -12.82 2.45
C ARG A 152 -16.36 -13.75 3.50
N LEU A 153 -17.18 -14.16 4.46
CA LEU A 153 -16.84 -15.15 5.45
C LEU A 153 -17.73 -16.39 5.24
N HIS A 154 -17.09 -17.49 4.86
CA HIS A 154 -17.78 -18.76 4.59
C HIS A 154 -17.22 -19.86 5.49
N ILE A 155 -18.09 -20.43 6.33
CA ILE A 155 -17.83 -21.63 7.12
C ILE A 155 -18.41 -22.82 6.34
N ARG A 156 -17.52 -23.73 5.90
CA ARG A 156 -17.90 -24.90 5.11
C ARG A 156 -18.51 -26.00 5.98
N GLU A 157 -19.09 -27.04 5.37
CA GLU A 157 -19.71 -28.19 6.07
C GLU A 157 -18.75 -28.89 7.06
N ASP A 158 -17.44 -28.90 6.77
CA ASP A 158 -16.41 -29.47 7.62
C ASP A 158 -15.97 -28.56 8.77
N GLY A 159 -16.56 -27.36 8.88
CA GLY A 159 -16.23 -26.33 9.87
C GLY A 159 -15.03 -25.47 9.50
N SER A 160 -14.38 -25.70 8.36
CA SER A 160 -13.28 -24.85 7.89
C SER A 160 -13.78 -23.49 7.41
N ILE A 161 -12.97 -22.44 7.58
CA ILE A 161 -13.30 -21.07 7.18
C ILE A 161 -12.52 -20.75 5.91
N ASN A 162 -13.15 -20.10 4.93
CA ASN A 162 -12.51 -19.72 3.65
C ASN A 162 -11.26 -18.85 3.80
N THR A 163 -11.11 -18.11 4.90
CA THR A 163 -9.93 -17.30 5.22
C THR A 163 -8.88 -18.04 6.05
N GLN A 164 -9.20 -19.21 6.60
CA GLN A 164 -8.33 -19.96 7.53
C GLN A 164 -7.02 -20.42 6.85
N ASN A 165 -7.06 -20.67 5.56
CA ASN A 165 -5.92 -21.17 4.79
C ASN A 165 -5.20 -20.07 3.99
N VAL A 166 -5.42 -18.80 4.29
CA VAL A 166 -4.70 -17.68 3.63
C VAL A 166 -3.21 -17.77 3.93
N TRP A 167 -2.85 -18.17 5.14
CA TRP A 167 -1.48 -18.42 5.57
C TRP A 167 -1.33 -19.90 5.96
N GLN A 168 -0.30 -20.57 5.48
CA GLN A 168 0.11 -21.85 6.04
C GLN A 168 0.70 -21.61 7.44
N GLU A 169 0.43 -22.50 8.38
CA GLU A 169 0.66 -22.38 9.84
C GLU A 169 2.09 -22.04 10.32
N GLN A 170 3.04 -21.75 9.46
CA GLN A 170 4.45 -21.54 9.84
C GLN A 170 4.88 -20.09 10.03
N VAL A 171 3.97 -19.12 9.89
CA VAL A 171 4.34 -17.68 9.93
C VAL A 171 4.47 -17.13 11.37
N GLY A 172 4.05 -17.88 12.39
CA GLY A 172 4.11 -17.42 13.78
C GLY A 172 5.54 -17.14 14.28
N ASP A 173 6.46 -18.02 13.98
CA ASP A 173 7.82 -17.96 14.53
C ASP A 173 8.70 -16.91 13.82
N GLU A 174 8.53 -16.72 12.49
CA GLU A 174 9.30 -15.72 11.73
C GLU A 174 8.84 -14.27 11.99
N ALA A 175 7.56 -14.06 12.32
CA ALA A 175 7.07 -12.74 12.67
C ALA A 175 7.56 -12.29 14.06
N GLU A 176 7.77 -13.22 15.00
CA GLU A 176 8.38 -12.93 16.31
C GLU A 176 9.90 -12.66 16.16
N GLU A 177 10.62 -13.39 15.31
CA GLU A 177 12.05 -13.14 15.02
C GLU A 177 12.26 -11.76 14.34
N LEU A 178 11.40 -11.36 13.39
CA LEU A 178 11.45 -10.04 12.77
C LEU A 178 11.11 -8.90 13.74
N ALA A 179 10.27 -9.15 14.75
CA ALA A 179 9.95 -8.19 15.78
C ALA A 179 11.10 -8.03 16.82
N GLU A 180 11.89 -9.07 17.07
CA GLU A 180 13.04 -9.04 17.95
C GLU A 180 14.25 -8.32 17.32
N ASP A 181 14.40 -8.33 15.98
CA ASP A 181 15.47 -7.63 15.25
C ASP A 181 15.20 -6.10 15.08
N LEU A 182 14.00 -5.63 15.40
CA LEU A 182 13.72 -4.20 15.48
C LEU A 182 14.34 -3.65 16.77
N ASP A 183 15.37 -2.81 16.62
CA ASP A 183 16.00 -2.07 17.72
C ASP A 183 14.98 -1.19 18.45
N LEU A 184 14.40 -1.73 19.52
CA LEU A 184 13.32 -1.11 20.31
C LEU A 184 13.82 -0.10 21.35
N ASP A 185 15.11 0.19 21.39
CA ASP A 185 15.68 1.14 22.35
C ASP A 185 15.23 2.60 22.09
N ASP A 186 14.70 2.91 20.88
CA ASP A 186 14.10 4.20 20.54
C ASP A 186 12.88 4.00 19.61
N PRO A 187 11.72 3.67 20.18
CA PRO A 187 10.53 3.29 19.41
C PRO A 187 9.97 4.46 18.59
N TRP A 188 9.49 4.15 17.39
CA TRP A 188 8.76 5.09 16.57
C TRP A 188 7.47 5.53 17.25
N LYS A 189 7.20 6.85 17.20
CA LYS A 189 5.91 7.40 17.61
C LYS A 189 4.94 7.28 16.43
N VAL A 190 3.85 6.58 16.62
CA VAL A 190 2.84 6.37 15.59
C VAL A 190 1.53 7.00 16.01
N ASP A 191 1.02 7.91 15.18
CA ASP A 191 -0.27 8.59 15.38
C ASP A 191 -1.17 8.28 14.18
N ILE A 192 -2.18 7.43 14.42
CA ILE A 192 -3.15 7.00 13.41
C ILE A 192 -4.53 7.47 13.83
N PRO A 193 -5.26 8.18 12.95
CA PRO A 193 -6.62 8.65 13.25
C PRO A 193 -7.61 7.48 13.24
N ALA A 194 -8.86 7.80 13.55
CA ALA A 194 -9.97 6.90 13.32
C ALA A 194 -10.03 6.46 11.85
N ILE A 195 -10.25 5.17 11.64
CA ILE A 195 -10.51 4.61 10.32
C ILE A 195 -11.99 4.82 10.00
N ARG A 196 -12.27 5.56 8.93
CA ARG A 196 -13.63 5.73 8.43
C ARG A 196 -13.99 4.63 7.44
N VAL A 197 -15.13 3.98 7.66
CA VAL A 197 -15.70 2.96 6.79
C VAL A 197 -17.04 3.46 6.28
N THR A 198 -17.27 3.40 4.96
CA THR A 198 -18.50 3.81 4.31
C THR A 198 -19.03 2.76 3.34
N ASP A 199 -20.35 2.63 3.24
CA ASP A 199 -21.10 1.80 2.30
C ASP A 199 -20.63 0.35 2.19
N SER A 200 -20.13 -0.20 3.31
CA SER A 200 -19.47 -1.49 3.37
C SER A 200 -20.42 -2.62 3.75
N GLN A 201 -20.04 -3.87 3.43
CA GLN A 201 -20.84 -5.05 3.72
C GLN A 201 -19.99 -6.28 4.01
N ILE A 202 -20.60 -7.24 4.72
CA ILE A 202 -20.05 -8.58 4.96
C ILE A 202 -21.07 -9.63 4.56
N ASP A 203 -20.72 -10.51 3.61
CA ASP A 203 -21.49 -11.71 3.24
C ASP A 203 -21.04 -12.88 4.13
N PHE A 204 -21.89 -13.29 5.05
CA PHE A 204 -21.65 -14.39 5.97
C PHE A 204 -22.44 -15.62 5.54
N MET A 205 -21.76 -16.77 5.43
CA MET A 205 -22.37 -18.06 5.13
C MET A 205 -21.83 -19.13 6.07
N ASP A 206 -22.72 -19.93 6.66
CA ASP A 206 -22.39 -21.05 7.53
C ASP A 206 -23.13 -22.31 7.07
N GLU A 207 -22.38 -23.25 6.50
CA GLU A 207 -22.87 -24.56 6.04
C GLU A 207 -22.58 -25.68 7.05
N SER A 208 -21.87 -25.42 8.15
CA SER A 208 -21.59 -26.38 9.19
C SER A 208 -22.81 -26.71 10.06
N LEU A 209 -23.82 -25.85 10.01
CA LEU A 209 -25.07 -26.01 10.74
C LEU A 209 -26.01 -26.96 10.00
N PRO A 210 -26.88 -27.71 10.74
CA PRO A 210 -27.89 -28.58 10.13
C PRO A 210 -28.86 -27.84 9.18
N ILE A 211 -29.04 -26.55 9.38
CA ILE A 211 -29.75 -25.65 8.49
C ILE A 211 -28.72 -24.63 8.04
N HIS A 212 -28.37 -24.65 6.75
CA HIS A 212 -27.41 -23.69 6.19
C HIS A 212 -27.92 -22.27 6.38
N PHE A 213 -27.06 -21.43 6.94
CA PHE A 213 -27.38 -20.05 7.26
C PHE A 213 -26.59 -19.11 6.35
N ARG A 214 -27.26 -18.13 5.78
CA ARG A 214 -26.62 -17.05 5.03
C ARG A 214 -27.26 -15.72 5.38
N THR A 215 -26.43 -14.70 5.57
CA THR A 215 -26.87 -13.33 5.76
C THR A 215 -25.85 -12.35 5.17
N VAL A 216 -26.35 -11.18 4.77
CA VAL A 216 -25.52 -10.05 4.40
C VAL A 216 -25.73 -8.97 5.44
N ILE A 217 -24.66 -8.53 6.05
CA ILE A 217 -24.62 -7.37 6.94
C ILE A 217 -24.18 -6.19 6.05
N GLY A 218 -25.14 -5.41 5.60
CA GLY A 218 -24.90 -4.26 4.70
C GLY A 218 -24.99 -2.92 5.41
N ASP A 219 -24.80 -1.87 4.63
CA ASP A 219 -24.86 -0.47 5.08
C ASP A 219 -23.93 -0.18 6.30
N LEU A 220 -22.75 -0.84 6.32
CA LEU A 220 -21.76 -0.61 7.36
C LEU A 220 -21.12 0.76 7.16
N ASN A 221 -21.46 1.68 8.04
CA ASN A 221 -20.93 3.04 8.07
C ASN A 221 -20.48 3.36 9.50
N GLY A 222 -19.27 3.88 9.65
CA GLY A 222 -18.76 4.19 10.98
C GLY A 222 -17.30 4.63 11.01
N GLU A 223 -16.83 4.84 12.22
CA GLU A 223 -15.44 5.13 12.53
C GLU A 223 -14.94 4.11 13.55
N VAL A 224 -13.74 3.57 13.31
CA VAL A 224 -13.02 2.67 14.21
C VAL A 224 -11.88 3.45 14.82
N LEU A 225 -11.84 3.54 16.14
CA LEU A 225 -10.80 4.21 16.93
C LEU A 225 -9.73 3.22 17.35
#